data_9f40daa268542d211a2f97b78af75cbc
#
_entry.id   9f40daa268542d211a2f97b78af75cbc
#
_cell.length_a   1.000
_cell.length_b   1.000
_cell.length_c   1.000
_cell.angle_alpha   90.00
_cell.angle_beta   90.00
_cell.angle_gamma   90.00
#
_symmetry.space_group_name_H-M   'P 1'
#
loop_
_entity.id
_entity.type
_entity.pdbx_description
1 polymer ?
#
loop_
_entity_poly.entity_id
_entity_poly.type
_entity_poly.pdbx_seq_one_letter_code
_entity_poly.pdbx_strand_id
1 'polypeptide(L)'
;MKKNVIIILIDGARLDRVEKSKIFNILRSRSNYFKQTITSAPYTTAALHALFSGCYGYRTRTNSYWHSLNFQKNRFKSLVTYLQNDGFYTCGDAHSKLVLANHGFDEFHVHDETNVDLVNHHSKLLENMVIQNKEGKNFLLYLHYSAIHTGIMNSVLKVYNDYSEEYFENRRLNEKRYDDLFRTAEEYLEEMEKKITDFNLWKDSIVLITSDHGISVGEKLGERAYGPFCYDYTVKSFAYLFAKDLPNKEISDQVCHVDFMPTILDCLGIKLDESYEKLDGKSLLPMIEGKEVDEEIVYIETGNPLGANKPPKIPNTKAVRTSKWKLIFNEYNNTKELYDLENDPDENNNLAGTGLKIEDLLFIELKKHNQN
;
A
#
# COMPACT_ATOMS: atom_id res chain seq x y z
N MET A 1 -5.84 -0.40 28.67
CA MET A 1 -4.70 0.43 28.24
C MET A 1 -4.77 0.54 26.73
N LYS A 2 -4.47 1.70 26.16
CA LYS A 2 -4.36 1.84 24.71
C LYS A 2 -3.22 0.97 24.20
N LYS A 3 -3.31 0.51 22.96
CA LYS A 3 -2.28 -0.33 22.30
C LYS A 3 -1.29 0.55 21.54
N ASN A 4 -0.06 0.11 21.38
CA ASN A 4 0.87 0.70 20.44
C ASN A 4 0.42 0.40 19.00
N VAL A 5 0.95 1.14 18.04
CA VAL A 5 0.73 0.89 16.60
C VAL A 5 2.08 0.71 15.92
N ILE A 6 2.25 -0.38 15.20
CA ILE A 6 3.45 -0.66 14.40
C ILE A 6 2.97 -0.92 12.96
N ILE A 7 3.52 -0.17 12.01
CA ILE A 7 3.26 -0.35 10.59
C ILE A 7 4.57 -0.70 9.91
N ILE A 8 4.65 -1.88 9.31
CA ILE A 8 5.80 -2.33 8.52
C ILE A 8 5.35 -2.39 7.06
N LEU A 9 5.94 -1.55 6.24
CA LEU A 9 5.74 -1.52 4.80
C LEU A 9 6.90 -2.20 4.10
N ILE A 10 6.58 -3.14 3.20
CA ILE A 10 7.55 -3.79 2.32
C ILE A 10 7.32 -3.25 0.91
N ASP A 11 8.06 -2.20 0.55
CA ASP A 11 7.92 -1.49 -0.73
C ASP A 11 8.14 -2.44 -1.92
N GLY A 12 7.16 -2.50 -2.80
CA GLY A 12 7.23 -3.31 -4.01
C GLY A 12 7.10 -4.83 -3.81
N ALA A 13 6.62 -5.30 -2.66
CA ALA A 13 6.46 -6.74 -2.42
C ALA A 13 5.23 -7.29 -3.17
N ARG A 14 5.47 -8.24 -4.08
CA ARG A 14 4.45 -8.91 -4.90
C ARG A 14 3.71 -9.98 -4.10
N LEU A 15 2.38 -9.98 -4.23
CA LEU A 15 1.51 -10.96 -3.57
C LEU A 15 1.86 -12.41 -3.93
N ASP A 16 2.17 -12.69 -5.20
CA ASP A 16 2.48 -14.05 -5.67
C ASP A 16 3.78 -14.65 -5.10
N ARG A 17 4.67 -13.81 -4.56
CA ARG A 17 5.86 -14.22 -3.80
C ARG A 17 5.56 -14.33 -2.30
N VAL A 18 4.79 -13.40 -1.78
CA VAL A 18 4.30 -13.41 -0.39
C VAL A 18 3.56 -14.72 -0.08
N GLU A 19 2.68 -15.18 -0.96
CA GLU A 19 1.93 -16.43 -0.80
C GLU A 19 2.81 -17.71 -0.78
N LYS A 20 4.00 -17.65 -1.36
CA LYS A 20 4.97 -18.77 -1.40
C LYS A 20 6.00 -18.72 -0.27
N SER A 21 6.12 -17.58 0.39
CA SER A 21 7.13 -17.34 1.42
C SER A 21 6.80 -18.00 2.74
N LYS A 22 7.82 -18.62 3.37
CA LYS A 22 7.64 -19.27 4.66
C LYS A 22 7.33 -18.28 5.78
N ILE A 23 8.09 -17.18 5.89
CA ILE A 23 7.90 -16.19 6.96
C ILE A 23 6.54 -15.48 6.82
N PHE A 24 6.15 -15.11 5.60
CA PHE A 24 4.85 -14.49 5.37
C PHE A 24 3.69 -15.45 5.70
N ASN A 25 3.82 -16.75 5.42
CA ASN A 25 2.82 -17.74 5.79
C ASN A 25 2.74 -17.97 7.31
N ILE A 26 3.84 -17.87 8.05
CA ILE A 26 3.83 -17.89 9.51
C ILE A 26 3.07 -16.67 10.04
N LEU A 27 3.36 -15.48 9.53
CA LEU A 27 2.66 -14.25 9.91
C LEU A 27 1.17 -14.31 9.55
N ARG A 28 0.83 -14.79 8.34
CA ARG A 28 -0.55 -15.02 7.91
C ARG A 28 -1.34 -15.85 8.91
N SER A 29 -0.78 -16.94 9.40
CA SER A 29 -1.49 -17.86 10.32
C SER A 29 -1.87 -17.25 11.68
N ARG A 30 -1.27 -16.11 12.04
CA ARG A 30 -1.45 -15.42 13.32
C ARG A 30 -2.15 -14.07 13.19
N SER A 31 -2.61 -13.71 12.00
CA SER A 31 -3.18 -12.39 11.69
C SER A 31 -4.60 -12.46 11.16
N ASN A 32 -5.22 -11.30 11.02
CA ASN A 32 -6.29 -11.12 10.06
C ASN A 32 -5.63 -10.86 8.72
N TYR A 33 -5.71 -11.83 7.81
CA TYR A 33 -5.13 -11.76 6.48
C TYR A 33 -6.17 -11.33 5.47
N PHE A 34 -5.96 -10.19 4.86
CA PHE A 34 -6.83 -9.67 3.78
C PHE A 34 -6.24 -10.09 2.43
N LYS A 35 -6.85 -11.12 1.86
CA LYS A 35 -6.37 -11.77 0.62
C LYS A 35 -6.50 -10.89 -0.62
N GLN A 36 -7.45 -9.98 -0.62
CA GLN A 36 -7.69 -9.04 -1.71
C GLN A 36 -7.52 -7.60 -1.24
N THR A 37 -6.30 -7.26 -0.81
CA THR A 37 -5.94 -5.88 -0.48
C THR A 37 -5.54 -5.15 -1.76
N ILE A 38 -6.24 -4.07 -2.07
CA ILE A 38 -6.00 -3.28 -3.28
C ILE A 38 -5.41 -1.92 -2.89
N THR A 39 -4.33 -1.53 -3.54
CA THR A 39 -3.80 -0.18 -3.42
C THR A 39 -4.55 0.79 -4.32
N SER A 40 -4.66 2.04 -3.90
CA SER A 40 -5.29 3.11 -4.70
C SER A 40 -4.39 3.64 -5.82
N ALA A 41 -3.13 3.24 -5.85
CA ALA A 41 -2.16 3.66 -6.86
C ALA A 41 -1.01 2.65 -6.98
N PRO A 42 -0.46 2.44 -8.19
CA PRO A 42 0.66 1.51 -8.43
C PRO A 42 2.03 2.14 -8.13
N TYR A 43 2.14 3.05 -7.15
CA TYR A 43 3.40 3.66 -6.72
C TYR A 43 3.30 4.23 -5.30
N THR A 44 4.43 4.29 -4.62
CA THR A 44 4.55 4.50 -3.17
C THR A 44 3.85 5.76 -2.67
N THR A 45 4.11 6.92 -3.27
CA THR A 45 3.63 8.20 -2.72
C THR A 45 2.12 8.24 -2.59
N ALA A 46 1.38 7.96 -3.66
CA ALA A 46 -0.08 8.01 -3.61
C ALA A 46 -0.68 6.87 -2.77
N ALA A 47 -0.09 5.67 -2.82
CA ALA A 47 -0.52 4.54 -2.01
C ALA A 47 -0.41 4.82 -0.51
N LEU A 48 0.73 5.38 -0.07
CA LEU A 48 0.95 5.72 1.35
C LEU A 48 0.10 6.89 1.83
N HIS A 49 -0.05 7.93 1.00
CA HIS A 49 -0.97 9.01 1.36
C HIS A 49 -2.40 8.49 1.57
N ALA A 50 -2.86 7.56 0.73
CA ALA A 50 -4.17 6.94 0.88
C ALA A 50 -4.26 6.10 2.17
N LEU A 51 -3.25 5.26 2.46
CA LEU A 51 -3.19 4.44 3.66
C LEU A 51 -3.21 5.29 4.94
N PHE A 52 -2.46 6.39 4.97
CA PHE A 52 -2.35 7.24 6.16
C PHE A 52 -3.47 8.30 6.29
N SER A 53 -4.19 8.61 5.22
CA SER A 53 -5.29 9.60 5.27
C SER A 53 -6.68 8.98 5.24
N GLY A 54 -6.81 7.70 4.87
CA GLY A 54 -8.10 7.07 4.63
C GLY A 54 -8.87 7.64 3.44
N CYS A 55 -8.17 8.34 2.53
CA CYS A 55 -8.79 9.04 1.39
C CYS A 55 -7.98 8.84 0.11
N TYR A 56 -8.67 8.80 -1.02
CA TYR A 56 -8.03 8.72 -2.34
C TYR A 56 -7.21 9.97 -2.66
N GLY A 57 -6.13 9.76 -3.40
CA GLY A 57 -5.16 10.81 -3.74
C GLY A 57 -5.73 12.02 -4.49
N TYR A 58 -6.73 11.84 -5.36
CA TYR A 58 -7.37 12.94 -6.07
C TYR A 58 -8.10 13.91 -5.12
N ARG A 59 -8.67 13.44 -4.00
CA ARG A 59 -9.32 14.26 -2.98
C ARG A 59 -8.31 15.02 -2.13
N THR A 60 -7.26 14.33 -1.71
CA THR A 60 -6.19 14.89 -0.85
C THR A 60 -5.19 15.74 -1.63
N ARG A 61 -5.25 15.68 -2.96
CA ARG A 61 -4.29 16.27 -3.93
C ARG A 61 -2.88 15.69 -3.83
N THR A 62 -2.79 14.39 -3.51
CA THR A 62 -1.51 13.67 -3.39
C THR A 62 -1.40 12.51 -4.40
N ASN A 63 -2.09 12.63 -5.52
CA ASN A 63 -2.15 11.61 -6.58
C ASN A 63 -1.02 11.74 -7.61
N SER A 64 0.08 12.37 -7.27
CA SER A 64 1.31 12.32 -8.05
C SER A 64 2.53 12.50 -7.14
N TYR A 65 3.71 12.09 -7.62
CA TYR A 65 4.93 12.07 -6.81
C TYR A 65 5.22 13.42 -6.13
N TRP A 66 5.22 14.52 -6.90
CA TRP A 66 5.52 15.85 -6.38
C TRP A 66 4.34 16.52 -5.67
N HIS A 67 3.16 15.96 -5.81
CA HIS A 67 1.97 16.44 -5.09
C HIS A 67 1.92 16.01 -3.63
N SER A 68 2.87 15.20 -3.16
CA SER A 68 3.00 14.88 -1.72
C SER A 68 2.96 16.11 -0.82
N LEU A 69 3.62 17.20 -1.23
CA LEU A 69 3.63 18.47 -0.51
C LEU A 69 2.29 19.22 -0.52
N ASN A 70 1.36 18.82 -1.39
CA ASN A 70 0.05 19.44 -1.53
C ASN A 70 -1.01 18.85 -0.59
N PHE A 71 -0.63 17.94 0.28
CA PHE A 71 -1.56 17.34 1.24
C PHE A 71 -2.30 18.41 2.03
N GLN A 72 -3.63 18.41 1.92
CA GLN A 72 -4.49 19.45 2.50
C GLN A 72 -4.77 19.16 3.99
N LYS A 73 -3.75 19.31 4.84
CA LYS A 73 -3.81 19.01 6.28
C LYS A 73 -4.92 19.73 7.06
N ASN A 74 -5.45 20.81 6.52
CA ASN A 74 -6.57 21.54 7.14
C ASN A 74 -7.93 20.95 6.77
N ARG A 75 -7.99 20.07 5.77
CA ARG A 75 -9.20 19.39 5.33
C ARG A 75 -9.17 17.90 5.68
N PHE A 76 -8.01 17.29 5.66
CA PHE A 76 -7.81 15.87 5.90
C PHE A 76 -6.84 15.65 7.07
N LYS A 77 -7.24 14.84 8.03
CA LYS A 77 -6.43 14.52 9.20
C LYS A 77 -5.80 13.14 9.02
N SER A 78 -4.48 13.06 9.07
CA SER A 78 -3.77 11.79 8.90
C SER A 78 -3.83 10.92 10.17
N LEU A 79 -3.62 9.61 10.01
CA LEU A 79 -3.45 8.67 11.13
C LEU A 79 -2.43 9.18 12.15
N VAL A 80 -1.29 9.69 11.66
CA VAL A 80 -0.21 10.22 12.51
C VAL A 80 -0.73 11.36 13.38
N THR A 81 -1.45 12.30 12.78
CA THR A 81 -2.02 13.44 13.51
C THR A 81 -3.11 13.01 14.51
N TYR A 82 -3.93 12.02 14.17
CA TYR A 82 -4.89 11.46 15.13
C TYR A 82 -4.19 10.88 16.34
N LEU A 83 -3.17 10.05 16.13
CA LEU A 83 -2.45 9.39 17.20
C LEU A 83 -1.63 10.37 18.05
N GLN A 84 -0.95 11.35 17.43
CA GLN A 84 -0.25 12.40 18.15
C GLN A 84 -1.21 13.21 19.05
N ASN A 85 -2.37 13.61 18.52
CA ASN A 85 -3.38 14.33 19.29
C ASN A 85 -3.97 13.50 20.45
N ASP A 86 -3.93 12.17 20.32
CA ASP A 86 -4.35 11.22 21.36
C ASP A 86 -3.24 10.85 22.35
N GLY A 87 -2.07 11.53 22.27
CA GLY A 87 -0.96 11.40 23.20
C GLY A 87 0.05 10.29 22.89
N PHE A 88 0.01 9.72 21.67
CA PHE A 88 1.03 8.78 21.22
C PHE A 88 2.33 9.53 20.89
N TYR A 89 3.44 8.90 21.18
CA TYR A 89 4.73 9.30 20.60
C TYR A 89 4.83 8.72 19.19
N THR A 90 5.11 9.54 18.20
CA THR A 90 5.02 9.14 16.80
C THR A 90 6.39 9.18 16.13
N CYS A 91 6.87 8.02 15.69
CA CYS A 91 8.14 7.86 14.99
C CYS A 91 7.92 7.21 13.62
N GLY A 92 8.60 7.69 12.62
CA GLY A 92 8.58 7.11 11.28
C GLY A 92 9.94 7.10 10.62
N ASP A 93 10.15 6.13 9.74
CA ASP A 93 11.32 6.03 8.87
C ASP A 93 10.90 5.73 7.44
N ALA A 94 11.53 6.40 6.47
CA ALA A 94 11.36 6.15 5.05
C ALA A 94 12.58 6.62 4.24
N HIS A 95 12.70 6.19 2.98
CA HIS A 95 13.77 6.63 2.09
C HIS A 95 13.64 8.10 1.62
N SER A 96 12.47 8.70 1.77
CA SER A 96 12.21 10.10 1.38
C SER A 96 11.10 10.73 2.20
N LYS A 97 11.21 12.03 2.45
CA LYS A 97 10.12 12.85 3.05
C LYS A 97 8.89 13.00 2.14
N LEU A 98 9.02 12.64 0.87
CA LEU A 98 7.94 12.79 -0.12
C LEU A 98 7.01 11.58 -0.20
N VAL A 99 7.39 10.44 0.38
CA VAL A 99 6.59 9.21 0.25
C VAL A 99 5.28 9.22 1.02
N LEU A 100 5.20 10.05 2.07
CA LEU A 100 3.95 10.25 2.83
C LEU A 100 3.91 11.65 3.44
N ALA A 101 2.72 12.09 3.86
CA ALA A 101 2.57 13.32 4.63
C ALA A 101 3.22 13.13 6.01
N ASN A 102 4.43 13.65 6.17
CA ASN A 102 5.25 13.47 7.38
C ASN A 102 4.93 14.44 8.51
N HIS A 103 3.90 15.29 8.38
CA HIS A 103 3.46 16.16 9.46
C HIS A 103 2.76 15.35 10.56
N GLY A 104 3.01 15.69 11.79
CA GLY A 104 2.47 15.02 12.97
C GLY A 104 3.39 13.94 13.55
N PHE A 105 4.50 13.57 12.90
CA PHE A 105 5.54 12.77 13.53
C PHE A 105 6.36 13.62 14.51
N ASP A 106 6.59 13.10 15.72
CA ASP A 106 7.52 13.68 16.68
C ASP A 106 8.96 13.47 16.22
N GLU A 107 9.24 12.28 15.61
CA GLU A 107 10.50 11.96 14.94
C GLU A 107 10.23 11.37 13.56
N PHE A 108 10.91 11.87 12.53
CA PHE A 108 10.87 11.30 11.19
C PHE A 108 12.28 11.17 10.62
N HIS A 109 12.72 9.94 10.45
CA HIS A 109 14.01 9.57 9.90
C HIS A 109 13.93 9.42 8.38
N VAL A 110 15.02 9.75 7.71
CA VAL A 110 15.19 9.49 6.28
C VAL A 110 16.47 8.67 6.11
N HIS A 111 16.30 7.40 5.77
CA HIS A 111 17.45 6.55 5.52
C HIS A 111 18.03 6.74 4.11
N ASP A 112 19.32 6.51 3.97
CA ASP A 112 19.97 6.42 2.66
C ASP A 112 19.68 5.05 2.04
N GLU A 113 18.78 5.02 1.08
CA GLU A 113 18.33 3.78 0.41
C GLU A 113 19.45 2.99 -0.28
N THR A 114 20.61 3.63 -0.55
CA THR A 114 21.73 3.01 -1.25
C THR A 114 22.76 2.39 -0.29
N ASN A 115 22.77 2.79 0.98
CA ASN A 115 23.81 2.42 1.94
C ASN A 115 23.26 2.28 3.37
N VAL A 116 22.16 1.56 3.54
CA VAL A 116 21.58 1.34 4.88
C VAL A 116 21.42 -0.14 5.19
N ASP A 117 21.78 -0.52 6.39
CA ASP A 117 21.36 -1.77 7.01
C ASP A 117 20.00 -1.54 7.70
N LEU A 118 18.92 -1.77 6.94
CA LEU A 118 17.54 -1.55 7.41
C LEU A 118 17.18 -2.43 8.61
N VAL A 119 17.72 -3.65 8.69
CA VAL A 119 17.51 -4.53 9.87
C VAL A 119 18.02 -3.87 11.13
N ASN A 120 19.27 -3.43 11.12
CA ASN A 120 19.89 -2.80 12.29
C ASN A 120 19.26 -1.42 12.57
N HIS A 121 18.98 -0.63 11.54
CA HIS A 121 18.37 0.69 11.69
C HIS A 121 16.98 0.59 12.32
N HIS A 122 16.08 -0.22 11.75
CA HIS A 122 14.71 -0.39 12.25
C HIS A 122 14.68 -1.09 13.62
N SER A 123 15.62 -2.01 13.90
CA SER A 123 15.76 -2.61 15.23
C SER A 123 16.02 -1.55 16.30
N LYS A 124 16.93 -0.59 16.04
CA LYS A 124 17.22 0.51 16.97
C LYS A 124 16.02 1.44 17.17
N LEU A 125 15.26 1.74 16.10
CA LEU A 125 14.04 2.53 16.22
C LEU A 125 13.00 1.81 17.09
N LEU A 126 12.82 0.50 16.90
CA LEU A 126 11.92 -0.30 17.72
C LEU A 126 12.35 -0.33 19.18
N GLU A 127 13.68 -0.48 19.47
CA GLU A 127 14.23 -0.43 20.81
C GLU A 127 13.96 0.92 21.50
N ASN A 128 14.11 2.03 20.78
CA ASN A 128 13.79 3.36 21.28
C ASN A 128 12.31 3.50 21.63
N MET A 129 11.41 2.96 20.78
CA MET A 129 9.97 2.98 21.06
C MET A 129 9.61 2.15 22.30
N VAL A 130 10.27 1.04 22.54
CA VAL A 130 10.10 0.24 23.76
C VAL A 130 10.51 1.03 25.01
N ILE A 131 11.54 1.86 24.94
CA ILE A 131 11.96 2.75 26.04
C ILE A 131 10.84 3.78 26.31
N GLN A 132 10.32 4.46 25.27
CA GLN A 132 9.23 5.42 25.41
C GLN A 132 7.96 4.76 26.01
N ASN A 133 7.68 3.54 25.62
CA ASN A 133 6.52 2.79 26.15
C ASN A 133 6.68 2.46 27.65
N LYS A 134 7.90 2.14 28.10
CA LYS A 134 8.19 1.93 29.53
C LYS A 134 8.03 3.20 30.37
N GLU A 135 8.16 4.37 29.75
CA GLU A 135 7.88 5.68 30.36
C GLU A 135 6.37 6.02 30.37
N GLY A 136 5.52 5.11 29.92
CA GLY A 136 4.07 5.23 29.97
C GLY A 136 3.44 5.87 28.73
N LYS A 137 4.20 6.08 27.65
CA LYS A 137 3.68 6.59 26.38
C LYS A 137 3.40 5.46 25.40
N ASN A 138 2.19 5.38 24.87
CA ASN A 138 1.93 4.58 23.69
C ASN A 138 2.63 5.20 22.48
N PHE A 139 2.97 4.39 21.48
CA PHE A 139 3.67 4.87 20.29
C PHE A 139 3.02 4.43 18.97
N LEU A 140 3.25 5.23 17.93
CA LEU A 140 3.19 4.82 16.54
C LEU A 140 4.61 4.67 16.02
N LEU A 141 4.93 3.52 15.44
CA LEU A 141 6.17 3.28 14.70
C LEU A 141 5.85 2.88 13.26
N TYR A 142 6.31 3.67 12.30
CA TYR A 142 6.25 3.36 10.87
C TYR A 142 7.64 3.01 10.35
N LEU A 143 7.77 1.84 9.73
CA LEU A 143 9.02 1.31 9.19
C LEU A 143 8.84 0.99 7.71
N HIS A 144 9.61 1.67 6.86
CA HIS A 144 9.58 1.52 5.40
C HIS A 144 10.78 0.70 4.92
N TYR A 145 10.54 -0.55 4.55
CA TYR A 145 11.55 -1.39 3.93
C TYR A 145 11.61 -1.14 2.43
N SER A 146 12.63 -0.39 1.95
CA SER A 146 12.77 0.08 0.58
C SER A 146 13.73 -0.73 -0.28
N ALA A 147 14.37 -1.79 0.24
CA ALA A 147 15.46 -2.47 -0.46
C ALA A 147 15.05 -3.15 -1.77
N ILE A 148 13.78 -3.62 -1.89
CA ILE A 148 13.27 -4.15 -3.18
C ILE A 148 13.21 -3.00 -4.21
N HIS A 149 12.61 -1.87 -3.84
CA HIS A 149 12.51 -0.69 -4.69
C HIS A 149 13.89 -0.26 -5.21
N THR A 150 14.83 -0.05 -4.30
CA THR A 150 16.20 0.35 -4.64
C THR A 150 16.92 -0.69 -5.49
N GLY A 151 16.73 -1.97 -5.18
CA GLY A 151 17.30 -3.07 -5.94
C GLY A 151 16.76 -3.15 -7.37
N ILE A 152 15.46 -2.94 -7.57
CA ILE A 152 14.84 -2.88 -8.90
C ILE A 152 15.45 -1.73 -9.72
N MET A 153 15.56 -0.54 -9.14
CA MET A 153 16.15 0.61 -9.81
C MET A 153 17.62 0.39 -10.18
N ASN A 154 18.39 -0.25 -9.31
CA ASN A 154 19.82 -0.41 -9.46
C ASN A 154 20.23 -1.67 -10.25
N SER A 155 19.55 -2.78 -10.08
CA SER A 155 19.97 -4.09 -10.57
C SER A 155 19.13 -4.61 -11.74
N VAL A 156 17.94 -4.05 -11.96
CA VAL A 156 17.04 -4.47 -13.05
C VAL A 156 16.93 -3.38 -14.09
N LEU A 157 16.43 -2.19 -13.74
CA LEU A 157 16.16 -1.14 -14.72
C LEU A 157 17.45 -0.51 -15.31
N LYS A 158 18.55 -0.48 -14.56
CA LYS A 158 19.82 0.07 -15.07
C LYS A 158 20.50 -0.79 -16.13
N VAL A 159 20.15 -2.06 -16.25
CA VAL A 159 20.73 -2.97 -17.26
C VAL A 159 20.06 -2.88 -18.62
N TYR A 160 18.93 -2.17 -18.71
CA TYR A 160 18.17 -2.00 -19.94
C TYR A 160 18.24 -0.56 -20.43
N ASN A 161 18.34 -0.37 -21.73
CA ASN A 161 18.18 0.94 -22.34
C ASN A 161 16.76 1.44 -22.15
N ASP A 162 16.56 2.77 -22.05
CA ASP A 162 15.25 3.38 -21.94
C ASP A 162 14.33 2.93 -23.09
N TYR A 163 13.14 2.44 -22.71
CA TYR A 163 12.08 2.01 -23.64
C TYR A 163 12.43 0.84 -24.57
N SER A 164 13.53 0.10 -24.33
CA SER A 164 13.87 -1.08 -25.12
C SER A 164 12.88 -2.21 -24.85
N GLU A 165 12.56 -3.00 -25.87
CA GLU A 165 11.76 -4.23 -25.75
C GLU A 165 12.52 -5.31 -24.97
N GLU A 166 13.81 -5.19 -24.83
CA GLU A 166 14.71 -6.12 -24.15
C GLU A 166 14.24 -6.44 -22.71
N TYR A 167 13.67 -5.47 -21.99
CA TYR A 167 13.10 -5.71 -20.67
C TYR A 167 12.00 -6.79 -20.70
N PHE A 168 11.11 -6.73 -21.67
CA PHE A 168 9.97 -7.64 -21.82
C PHE A 168 10.40 -9.01 -22.38
N GLU A 169 11.41 -9.04 -23.23
CA GLU A 169 12.00 -10.28 -23.75
C GLU A 169 12.73 -11.08 -22.66
N ASN A 170 13.25 -10.41 -21.64
CA ASN A 170 14.01 -11.00 -20.54
C ASN A 170 13.19 -11.24 -19.26
N ARG A 171 11.87 -11.39 -19.36
CA ARG A 171 10.97 -11.57 -18.21
C ARG A 171 11.48 -12.59 -17.19
N ARG A 172 11.94 -13.77 -17.59
CA ARG A 172 12.47 -14.81 -16.67
C ARG A 172 13.68 -14.32 -15.88
N LEU A 173 14.54 -13.52 -16.49
CA LEU A 173 15.71 -12.95 -15.82
C LEU A 173 15.28 -11.86 -14.83
N ASN A 174 14.29 -11.06 -15.19
CA ASN A 174 13.73 -10.04 -14.30
C ASN A 174 13.05 -10.70 -13.08
N GLU A 175 12.28 -11.78 -13.30
CA GLU A 175 11.69 -12.58 -12.22
C GLU A 175 12.76 -13.10 -11.25
N LYS A 176 13.84 -13.70 -11.78
CA LYS A 176 14.95 -14.19 -10.95
C LYS A 176 15.59 -13.07 -10.12
N ARG A 177 15.87 -11.91 -10.74
CA ARG A 177 16.44 -10.75 -10.06
C ARG A 177 15.50 -10.21 -8.98
N TYR A 178 14.20 -10.18 -9.28
CA TYR A 178 13.19 -9.81 -8.32
C TYR A 178 13.14 -10.80 -7.14
N ASP A 179 13.19 -12.11 -7.41
CA ASP A 179 13.17 -13.14 -6.38
C ASP A 179 14.40 -13.06 -5.45
N ASP A 180 15.57 -12.70 -6.00
CA ASP A 180 16.78 -12.45 -5.19
C ASP A 180 16.61 -11.22 -4.27
N LEU A 181 15.93 -10.17 -4.72
CA LEU A 181 15.61 -9.00 -3.90
C LEU A 181 14.51 -9.31 -2.88
N PHE A 182 13.49 -10.07 -3.26
CA PHE A 182 12.41 -10.46 -2.35
C PHE A 182 12.92 -11.28 -1.16
N ARG A 183 13.96 -12.11 -1.36
CA ARG A 183 14.59 -12.86 -0.28
C ARG A 183 15.16 -11.95 0.82
N THR A 184 15.69 -10.79 0.46
CA THR A 184 16.17 -9.82 1.47
C THR A 184 15.03 -9.25 2.33
N ALA A 185 13.81 -9.17 1.80
CA ALA A 185 12.63 -8.79 2.57
C ALA A 185 12.15 -9.92 3.50
N GLU A 186 12.32 -11.18 3.09
CA GLU A 186 12.03 -12.33 3.97
C GLU A 186 12.98 -12.30 5.20
N GLU A 187 14.29 -12.15 4.98
CA GLU A 187 15.31 -12.05 6.03
C GLU A 187 15.04 -10.86 6.96
N TYR A 188 14.68 -9.71 6.41
CA TYR A 188 14.28 -8.54 7.18
C TYR A 188 13.06 -8.82 8.08
N LEU A 189 12.01 -9.43 7.52
CA LEU A 189 10.81 -9.75 8.30
C LEU A 189 11.05 -10.79 9.38
N GLU A 190 11.93 -11.78 9.16
CA GLU A 190 12.33 -12.75 10.18
C GLU A 190 12.96 -12.05 11.38
N GLU A 191 13.87 -11.11 11.15
CA GLU A 191 14.51 -10.35 12.23
C GLU A 191 13.54 -9.40 12.93
N MET A 192 12.66 -8.70 12.20
CA MET A 192 11.66 -7.82 12.80
C MET A 192 10.61 -8.60 13.61
N GLU A 193 10.16 -9.76 13.11
CA GLU A 193 9.26 -10.66 13.85
C GLU A 193 9.88 -11.10 15.17
N LYS A 194 11.15 -11.51 15.13
CA LYS A 194 11.91 -11.89 16.33
C LYS A 194 12.00 -10.74 17.31
N LYS A 195 12.36 -9.53 16.88
CA LYS A 195 12.44 -8.34 17.75
C LYS A 195 11.09 -7.99 18.38
N ILE A 196 10.00 -7.99 17.61
CA ILE A 196 8.65 -7.74 18.13
C ILE A 196 8.28 -8.80 19.18
N THR A 197 8.68 -10.05 18.96
CA THR A 197 8.47 -11.17 19.90
C THR A 197 9.30 -11.01 21.17
N ASP A 198 10.60 -10.71 21.04
CA ASP A 198 11.53 -10.55 22.18
C ASP A 198 11.08 -9.41 23.11
N PHE A 199 10.51 -8.34 22.54
CA PHE A 199 9.95 -7.22 23.30
C PHE A 199 8.50 -7.44 23.76
N ASN A 200 7.89 -8.60 23.45
CA ASN A 200 6.49 -8.94 23.78
C ASN A 200 5.46 -7.93 23.24
N LEU A 201 5.76 -7.29 22.11
CA LEU A 201 4.91 -6.24 21.54
C LEU A 201 3.64 -6.76 20.85
N TRP A 202 3.62 -8.03 20.41
CA TRP A 202 2.41 -8.64 19.83
C TRP A 202 1.19 -8.55 20.74
N LYS A 203 1.43 -8.56 22.06
CA LYS A 203 0.37 -8.53 23.07
C LYS A 203 -0.28 -7.16 23.22
N ASP A 204 0.53 -6.12 23.14
CA ASP A 204 0.14 -4.75 23.51
C ASP A 204 0.19 -3.78 22.30
N SER A 205 0.21 -4.32 21.08
CA SER A 205 0.25 -3.53 19.85
C SER A 205 -0.79 -3.98 18.83
N ILE A 206 -1.18 -3.04 17.98
CA ILE A 206 -1.76 -3.29 16.67
C ILE A 206 -0.59 -3.26 15.69
N VAL A 207 -0.39 -4.35 14.94
CA VAL A 207 0.68 -4.43 13.94
C VAL A 207 0.05 -4.62 12.57
N LEU A 208 0.35 -3.72 11.64
CA LEU A 208 -0.01 -3.83 10.23
C LEU A 208 1.25 -4.12 9.42
N ILE A 209 1.27 -5.22 8.67
CA ILE A 209 2.32 -5.53 7.69
C ILE A 209 1.67 -5.58 6.32
N THR A 210 2.15 -4.75 5.40
CA THR A 210 1.57 -4.63 4.05
C THR A 210 2.64 -4.22 3.03
N SER A 211 2.29 -4.22 1.74
CA SER A 211 3.04 -3.55 0.68
C SER A 211 2.22 -2.42 0.11
N ASP A 212 2.88 -1.37 -0.33
CA ASP A 212 2.24 -0.23 -1.01
C ASP A 212 1.76 -0.58 -2.42
N HIS A 213 2.55 -1.34 -3.17
CA HIS A 213 2.25 -1.85 -4.51
C HIS A 213 3.13 -3.07 -4.83
N GLY A 214 2.87 -3.71 -5.95
CA GLY A 214 3.75 -4.73 -6.53
C GLY A 214 4.68 -4.17 -7.60
N ILE A 215 5.44 -5.06 -8.23
CA ILE A 215 6.43 -4.75 -9.27
C ILE A 215 6.10 -5.57 -10.53
N SER A 216 6.04 -4.93 -11.70
CA SER A 216 6.06 -5.63 -12.99
C SER A 216 7.47 -6.19 -13.25
N VAL A 217 7.52 -7.40 -13.75
CA VAL A 217 8.77 -8.04 -14.21
C VAL A 217 8.76 -8.28 -15.72
N GLY A 218 7.82 -7.62 -16.44
CA GLY A 218 7.66 -7.68 -17.88
C GLY A 218 6.37 -8.39 -18.33
N GLU A 219 5.30 -8.35 -17.51
CA GLU A 219 3.99 -8.96 -17.84
C GLU A 219 3.30 -8.25 -18.98
N LYS A 220 3.28 -6.93 -18.96
CA LYS A 220 2.61 -6.12 -19.98
C LYS A 220 3.59 -5.16 -20.65
N LEU A 221 3.55 -5.12 -21.98
CA LEU A 221 4.37 -4.20 -22.75
C LEU A 221 4.07 -2.75 -22.36
N GLY A 222 5.13 -1.97 -22.11
CA GLY A 222 5.02 -0.56 -21.73
C GLY A 222 5.12 -0.30 -20.22
N GLU A 223 5.05 -1.33 -19.36
CA GLU A 223 5.27 -1.17 -17.93
C GLU A 223 6.59 -1.81 -17.49
N ARG A 224 7.54 -0.96 -17.14
CA ARG A 224 8.82 -1.36 -16.54
C ARG A 224 8.76 -1.06 -15.05
N ALA A 225 8.77 -2.09 -14.24
CA ALA A 225 8.64 -2.08 -12.80
C ALA A 225 7.24 -1.67 -12.29
N TYR A 226 6.84 -0.40 -12.30
CA TYR A 226 5.56 0.04 -11.72
C TYR A 226 5.20 1.46 -12.19
N GLY A 227 3.97 1.87 -11.94
CA GLY A 227 3.53 3.26 -12.01
C GLY A 227 2.60 3.64 -13.16
N PRO A 228 2.80 3.20 -14.41
CA PRO A 228 1.99 3.67 -15.54
C PRO A 228 0.65 2.96 -15.72
N PHE A 229 0.46 1.75 -15.18
CA PHE A 229 -0.74 0.95 -15.37
C PHE A 229 -1.35 0.46 -14.06
N CYS A 230 -2.62 0.00 -14.13
CA CYS A 230 -3.41 -0.44 -12.99
C CYS A 230 -3.68 -1.97 -12.99
N TYR A 231 -2.74 -2.79 -13.47
CA TYR A 231 -2.89 -4.24 -13.48
C TYR A 231 -2.66 -4.85 -12.08
N ASP A 232 -3.30 -6.00 -11.81
CA ASP A 232 -3.27 -6.64 -10.47
C ASP A 232 -1.85 -6.98 -9.98
N TYR A 233 -0.89 -7.29 -10.84
CA TYR A 233 0.49 -7.55 -10.41
C TYR A 233 1.19 -6.33 -9.76
N THR A 234 0.67 -5.11 -9.96
CA THR A 234 1.13 -3.90 -9.26
C THR A 234 0.13 -3.39 -8.23
N VAL A 235 -1.18 -3.54 -8.43
CA VAL A 235 -2.17 -2.93 -7.52
C VAL A 235 -2.77 -3.90 -6.52
N LYS A 236 -2.64 -5.21 -6.69
CA LYS A 236 -3.07 -6.19 -5.71
C LYS A 236 -1.94 -6.49 -4.74
N SER A 237 -2.11 -6.02 -3.53
CA SER A 237 -1.18 -6.15 -2.41
C SER A 237 -1.68 -7.22 -1.42
N PHE A 238 -1.09 -7.26 -0.25
CA PHE A 238 -1.51 -8.04 0.90
C PHE A 238 -1.58 -7.16 2.14
N ALA A 239 -2.32 -7.59 3.14
CA ALA A 239 -2.25 -6.98 4.46
C ALA A 239 -2.46 -8.02 5.55
N TYR A 240 -1.61 -7.95 6.57
CA TYR A 240 -1.71 -8.69 7.82
C TYR A 240 -1.95 -7.72 8.96
N LEU A 241 -3.11 -7.82 9.58
CA LEU A 241 -3.45 -7.02 10.75
C LEU A 241 -3.47 -7.90 12.00
N PHE A 242 -2.56 -7.61 12.92
CA PHE A 242 -2.46 -8.27 14.21
C PHE A 242 -3.04 -7.36 15.30
N ALA A 243 -3.92 -7.90 16.11
CA ALA A 243 -4.33 -7.28 17.36
C ALA A 243 -4.84 -8.39 18.28
N LYS A 244 -4.31 -8.47 19.50
CA LYS A 244 -4.58 -9.59 20.42
C LYS A 244 -6.05 -9.90 20.65
N ASP A 245 -6.90 -8.87 20.64
CA ASP A 245 -8.32 -9.03 20.95
C ASP A 245 -9.17 -9.31 19.71
N LEU A 246 -8.56 -9.39 18.53
CA LEU A 246 -9.22 -9.74 17.28
C LEU A 246 -9.00 -11.23 16.97
N PRO A 247 -9.98 -11.88 16.33
CA PRO A 247 -9.78 -13.25 15.84
C PRO A 247 -8.73 -13.26 14.73
N ASN A 248 -8.04 -14.39 14.57
CA ASN A 248 -7.19 -14.61 13.40
C ASN A 248 -8.03 -15.22 12.29
N LYS A 249 -8.17 -14.53 11.19
CA LYS A 249 -9.01 -14.96 10.06
C LYS A 249 -8.34 -14.68 8.71
N GLU A 250 -8.62 -15.51 7.73
CA GLU A 250 -8.46 -15.17 6.32
C GLU A 250 -9.75 -14.52 5.81
N ILE A 251 -9.63 -13.33 5.25
CA ILE A 251 -10.72 -12.52 4.72
C ILE A 251 -10.56 -12.47 3.21
N SER A 252 -11.53 -13.03 2.50
CA SER A 252 -11.52 -13.13 1.03
C SER A 252 -12.14 -11.92 0.33
N ASP A 253 -12.87 -11.10 1.09
CA ASP A 253 -13.51 -9.90 0.57
C ASP A 253 -12.46 -8.86 0.16
N GLN A 254 -12.79 -8.08 -0.85
CA GLN A 254 -11.93 -6.99 -1.31
C GLN A 254 -11.89 -5.87 -0.28
N VAL A 255 -10.69 -5.37 0.00
CA VAL A 255 -10.43 -4.19 0.83
C VAL A 255 -9.45 -3.25 0.13
N CYS A 256 -9.42 -1.99 0.55
CA CYS A 256 -8.50 -1.01 0.00
C CYS A 256 -7.57 -0.43 1.07
N HIS A 257 -6.43 0.10 0.68
CA HIS A 257 -5.50 0.78 1.61
C HIS A 257 -6.16 1.92 2.39
N VAL A 258 -7.14 2.61 1.82
CA VAL A 258 -7.89 3.68 2.52
C VAL A 258 -8.65 3.17 3.75
N ASP A 259 -8.89 1.86 3.87
CA ASP A 259 -9.66 1.26 4.95
C ASP A 259 -8.82 1.03 6.23
N PHE A 260 -7.48 1.00 6.12
CA PHE A 260 -6.64 0.67 7.28
C PHE A 260 -6.54 1.79 8.31
N MET A 261 -6.54 3.06 7.89
CA MET A 261 -6.56 4.16 8.85
C MET A 261 -7.81 4.13 9.74
N PRO A 262 -9.05 4.12 9.21
CA PRO A 262 -10.24 4.04 10.06
C PRO A 262 -10.30 2.75 10.87
N THR A 263 -9.78 1.64 10.36
CA THR A 263 -9.69 0.37 11.10
C THR A 263 -8.78 0.49 12.33
N ILE A 264 -7.59 1.06 12.18
CA ILE A 264 -6.64 1.25 13.29
C ILE A 264 -7.25 2.17 14.35
N LEU A 265 -7.89 3.29 13.93
CA LEU A 265 -8.54 4.22 14.85
C LEU A 265 -9.69 3.54 15.61
N ASP A 266 -10.50 2.74 14.94
CA ASP A 266 -11.61 1.98 15.53
C ASP A 266 -11.10 0.93 16.54
N CYS A 267 -10.03 0.19 16.19
CA CYS A 267 -9.34 -0.73 17.12
C CYS A 267 -8.82 -0.05 18.39
N LEU A 268 -8.50 1.24 18.32
CA LEU A 268 -8.04 2.06 19.45
C LEU A 268 -9.17 2.76 20.18
N GLY A 269 -10.40 2.72 19.66
CA GLY A 269 -11.54 3.48 20.16
C GLY A 269 -11.44 4.98 19.95
N ILE A 270 -10.64 5.42 18.98
CA ILE A 270 -10.44 6.84 18.62
C ILE A 270 -11.50 7.23 17.61
N LYS A 271 -12.36 8.18 17.98
CA LYS A 271 -13.41 8.67 17.10
C LYS A 271 -12.86 9.57 15.99
N LEU A 272 -13.48 9.48 14.82
CA LEU A 272 -13.21 10.40 13.73
C LEU A 272 -13.62 11.82 14.10
N ASP A 273 -12.85 12.80 13.68
CA ASP A 273 -13.04 14.21 13.94
C ASP A 273 -13.94 14.81 12.83
N GLU A 274 -15.18 15.12 13.18
CA GLU A 274 -16.20 15.61 12.24
C GLU A 274 -15.89 17.00 11.65
N SER A 275 -14.88 17.70 12.16
CA SER A 275 -14.41 18.97 11.60
C SER A 275 -13.59 18.79 10.32
N TYR A 276 -13.18 17.57 10.02
CA TYR A 276 -12.45 17.19 8.81
C TYR A 276 -13.35 16.55 7.78
N GLU A 277 -12.86 16.44 6.55
CA GLU A 277 -13.57 15.76 5.45
C GLU A 277 -13.81 14.28 5.79
N LYS A 278 -14.94 13.76 5.31
CA LYS A 278 -15.26 12.33 5.45
C LYS A 278 -14.22 11.48 4.74
N LEU A 279 -13.88 10.36 5.35
CA LEU A 279 -13.00 9.36 4.74
C LEU A 279 -13.69 8.66 3.56
N ASP A 280 -12.89 8.18 2.62
CA ASP A 280 -13.34 7.23 1.60
C ASP A 280 -13.35 5.81 2.15
N GLY A 281 -12.34 5.50 2.99
CA GLY A 281 -12.21 4.20 3.65
C GLY A 281 -13.19 4.00 4.79
N LYS A 282 -13.45 2.73 5.08
CA LYS A 282 -14.31 2.27 6.18
C LYS A 282 -13.54 1.35 7.12
N SER A 283 -13.98 1.28 8.37
CA SER A 283 -13.41 0.30 9.32
C SER A 283 -13.70 -1.13 8.88
N LEU A 284 -12.66 -1.95 8.87
CA LEU A 284 -12.74 -3.39 8.56
C LEU A 284 -13.11 -4.24 9.78
N LEU A 285 -13.29 -3.64 10.97
CA LEU A 285 -13.68 -4.38 12.17
C LEU A 285 -14.97 -5.19 12.00
N PRO A 286 -16.06 -4.67 11.41
CA PRO A 286 -17.26 -5.46 11.16
C PRO A 286 -16.97 -6.74 10.36
N MET A 287 -16.15 -6.64 9.33
CA MET A 287 -15.71 -7.77 8.50
C MET A 287 -14.85 -8.77 9.29
N ILE A 288 -13.92 -8.30 10.11
CA ILE A 288 -13.11 -9.12 11.01
C ILE A 288 -14.00 -9.86 12.03
N GLU A 289 -15.02 -9.21 12.55
CA GLU A 289 -16.03 -9.80 13.46
C GLU A 289 -16.96 -10.79 12.77
N GLY A 290 -16.93 -10.88 11.44
CA GLY A 290 -17.74 -11.81 10.64
C GLY A 290 -19.13 -11.29 10.32
N LYS A 291 -19.33 -9.99 10.35
CA LYS A 291 -20.55 -9.35 9.85
C LYS A 291 -20.52 -9.29 8.33
N GLU A 292 -21.65 -9.44 7.71
CA GLU A 292 -21.78 -9.18 6.27
C GLU A 292 -21.59 -7.69 6.01
N VAL A 293 -20.73 -7.38 5.04
CA VAL A 293 -20.42 -6.03 4.60
C VAL A 293 -20.56 -5.99 3.08
N ASP A 294 -21.24 -4.98 2.56
CA ASP A 294 -21.34 -4.79 1.12
C ASP A 294 -19.95 -4.52 0.53
N GLU A 295 -19.68 -5.16 -0.59
CA GLU A 295 -18.42 -4.94 -1.33
C GLU A 295 -18.35 -3.51 -1.84
N GLU A 296 -17.24 -2.83 -1.56
CA GLU A 296 -16.96 -1.50 -2.10
C GLU A 296 -16.17 -1.62 -3.41
N ILE A 297 -16.53 -0.79 -4.38
CA ILE A 297 -15.75 -0.66 -5.61
C ILE A 297 -14.51 0.18 -5.30
N VAL A 298 -13.34 -0.38 -5.54
CA VAL A 298 -12.06 0.31 -5.31
C VAL A 298 -11.71 1.15 -6.53
N TYR A 299 -11.35 2.41 -6.30
CA TYR A 299 -10.80 3.31 -7.30
C TYR A 299 -9.27 3.30 -7.26
N ILE A 300 -8.66 3.29 -8.46
CA ILE A 300 -7.21 3.24 -8.64
C ILE A 300 -6.82 4.25 -9.72
N GLU A 301 -5.73 4.99 -9.50
CA GLU A 301 -5.21 5.90 -10.51
C GLU A 301 -3.68 5.94 -10.50
N THR A 302 -3.10 6.09 -11.68
CA THR A 302 -1.65 6.25 -11.79
C THR A 302 -1.20 7.68 -11.50
N GLY A 303 -2.09 8.65 -11.62
CA GLY A 303 -1.73 10.07 -11.51
C GLY A 303 -0.67 10.45 -12.52
N ASN A 304 0.22 11.34 -12.13
CA ASN A 304 1.45 11.61 -12.87
C ASN A 304 2.65 11.27 -11.96
N PRO A 305 3.10 10.02 -11.92
CA PRO A 305 4.16 9.62 -10.99
C PRO A 305 5.48 10.34 -11.22
N LEU A 306 5.75 10.80 -12.45
CA LEU A 306 7.05 11.34 -12.86
C LEU A 306 7.09 12.85 -13.06
N GLY A 307 5.98 13.59 -12.93
CA GLY A 307 5.92 14.97 -13.37
C GLY A 307 5.56 16.00 -12.34
N ALA A 308 6.54 16.76 -11.85
CA ALA A 308 6.28 17.93 -11.02
C ALA A 308 5.75 19.14 -11.79
N ASN A 309 6.26 19.36 -13.00
CA ASN A 309 6.18 20.65 -13.70
C ASN A 309 5.76 20.56 -15.16
N LYS A 310 5.41 19.37 -15.64
CA LYS A 310 4.90 19.20 -17.00
C LYS A 310 3.60 18.45 -16.96
N PRO A 311 2.59 18.86 -17.73
CA PRO A 311 1.43 18.01 -17.94
C PRO A 311 1.94 16.63 -18.38
N PRO A 312 1.35 15.54 -17.91
CA PRO A 312 1.78 14.22 -18.31
C PRO A 312 1.78 14.17 -19.84
N LYS A 313 2.87 13.75 -20.43
CA LYS A 313 2.89 13.44 -21.86
C LYS A 313 1.91 12.33 -22.20
N ILE A 314 1.65 11.50 -21.19
CA ILE A 314 0.72 10.40 -21.20
C ILE A 314 -0.28 10.70 -20.09
N PRO A 315 -1.56 10.93 -20.40
CA PRO A 315 -2.60 11.10 -19.39
C PRO A 315 -2.74 9.89 -18.50
N ASN A 316 -3.38 10.12 -17.37
CA ASN A 316 -3.60 9.18 -16.32
C ASN A 316 -4.29 7.89 -16.78
N THR A 317 -3.85 6.75 -16.26
CA THR A 317 -4.57 5.51 -16.32
C THR A 317 -5.37 5.35 -15.02
N LYS A 318 -6.65 5.06 -15.14
CA LYS A 318 -7.57 4.92 -14.01
C LYS A 318 -8.27 3.58 -14.08
N ALA A 319 -8.59 3.04 -12.93
CA ALA A 319 -9.37 1.81 -12.88
C ALA A 319 -10.40 1.85 -11.74
N VAL A 320 -11.44 1.04 -11.91
CA VAL A 320 -12.33 0.62 -10.82
C VAL A 320 -12.37 -0.90 -10.77
N ARG A 321 -12.37 -1.44 -9.55
CA ARG A 321 -12.22 -2.86 -9.31
C ARG A 321 -13.22 -3.35 -8.26
N THR A 322 -13.85 -4.47 -8.56
CA THR A 322 -14.54 -5.34 -7.60
C THR A 322 -13.72 -6.61 -7.41
N SER A 323 -14.12 -7.51 -6.53
CA SER A 323 -13.48 -8.82 -6.36
C SER A 323 -13.44 -9.64 -7.66
N LYS A 324 -14.39 -9.42 -8.57
CA LYS A 324 -14.60 -10.20 -9.80
C LYS A 324 -14.27 -9.46 -11.08
N TRP A 325 -14.46 -8.15 -11.11
CA TRP A 325 -14.35 -7.36 -12.33
C TRP A 325 -13.43 -6.18 -12.17
N LYS A 326 -12.71 -5.85 -13.22
CA LYS A 326 -11.90 -4.63 -13.28
C LYS A 326 -12.09 -3.94 -14.62
N LEU A 327 -12.38 -2.65 -14.58
CA LEU A 327 -12.35 -1.76 -15.73
C LEU A 327 -11.15 -0.82 -15.61
N ILE A 328 -10.29 -0.83 -16.63
CA ILE A 328 -9.18 0.11 -16.77
C ILE A 328 -9.53 1.09 -17.88
N PHE A 329 -9.29 2.37 -17.65
CA PHE A 329 -9.48 3.45 -18.62
C PHE A 329 -8.19 4.21 -18.83
N ASN A 330 -7.69 4.20 -20.07
CA ASN A 330 -6.52 4.95 -20.49
C ASN A 330 -6.95 6.28 -21.07
N GLU A 331 -6.75 7.37 -20.34
CA GLU A 331 -7.13 8.72 -20.78
C GLU A 331 -6.34 9.18 -22.01
N TYR A 332 -5.12 8.66 -22.19
CA TYR A 332 -4.23 9.03 -23.28
C TYR A 332 -4.82 8.76 -24.66
N ASN A 333 -5.37 7.57 -24.85
CA ASN A 333 -5.91 7.13 -26.13
C ASN A 333 -7.42 6.89 -26.11
N ASN A 334 -8.06 7.21 -24.97
CA ASN A 334 -9.48 7.01 -24.73
C ASN A 334 -9.92 5.55 -24.93
N THR A 335 -9.09 4.61 -24.47
CA THR A 335 -9.38 3.18 -24.56
C THR A 335 -9.79 2.60 -23.21
N LYS A 336 -10.58 1.53 -23.28
CA LYS A 336 -11.01 0.76 -22.11
C LYS A 336 -10.49 -0.66 -22.21
N GLU A 337 -10.22 -1.23 -21.02
CA GLU A 337 -9.97 -2.65 -20.85
C GLU A 337 -10.91 -3.17 -19.75
N LEU A 338 -11.53 -4.32 -19.98
CA LEU A 338 -12.43 -4.97 -19.02
C LEU A 338 -11.94 -6.40 -18.79
N TYR A 339 -11.79 -6.78 -17.53
CA TYR A 339 -11.28 -8.10 -17.14
C TYR A 339 -12.21 -8.79 -16.16
N ASP A 340 -12.43 -10.11 -16.38
CA ASP A 340 -13.06 -11.03 -15.44
C ASP A 340 -11.97 -11.66 -14.58
N LEU A 341 -11.70 -11.08 -13.42
CA LEU A 341 -10.60 -11.49 -12.55
C LEU A 341 -10.80 -12.88 -11.91
N GLU A 342 -12.01 -13.42 -11.95
CA GLU A 342 -12.29 -14.78 -11.48
C GLU A 342 -11.79 -15.84 -12.47
N ASN A 343 -11.95 -15.58 -13.78
CA ASN A 343 -11.57 -16.49 -14.85
C ASN A 343 -10.28 -16.09 -15.57
N ASP A 344 -9.85 -14.85 -15.44
CA ASP A 344 -8.63 -14.28 -16.04
C ASP A 344 -7.88 -13.39 -15.02
N PRO A 345 -7.31 -13.98 -13.95
CA PRO A 345 -6.59 -13.24 -12.91
C PRO A 345 -5.31 -12.56 -13.41
N ASP A 346 -4.78 -12.98 -14.55
CA ASP A 346 -3.58 -12.40 -15.18
C ASP A 346 -3.92 -11.27 -16.19
N GLU A 347 -5.21 -10.96 -16.35
CA GLU A 347 -5.70 -9.86 -17.20
C GLU A 347 -5.20 -9.95 -18.66
N ASN A 348 -5.29 -11.13 -19.24
CA ASN A 348 -4.82 -11.41 -20.60
C ASN A 348 -5.92 -11.29 -21.67
N ASN A 349 -7.20 -11.36 -21.28
CA ASN A 349 -8.33 -11.35 -22.20
C ASN A 349 -9.20 -10.11 -21.99
N ASN A 350 -8.94 -9.05 -22.77
CA ASN A 350 -9.72 -7.83 -22.70
C ASN A 350 -11.13 -8.03 -23.28
N LEU A 351 -12.15 -7.88 -22.44
CA LEU A 351 -13.57 -8.02 -22.77
C LEU A 351 -14.27 -6.68 -23.09
N ALA A 352 -13.55 -5.55 -23.11
CA ALA A 352 -14.16 -4.27 -23.41
C ALA A 352 -14.79 -4.24 -24.83
N GLY A 353 -15.97 -3.65 -24.94
CA GLY A 353 -16.70 -3.56 -26.20
C GLY A 353 -17.45 -4.84 -26.62
N THR A 354 -17.47 -5.89 -25.78
CA THR A 354 -18.23 -7.12 -26.06
C THR A 354 -19.72 -7.02 -25.69
N GLY A 355 -20.17 -5.89 -25.16
CA GLY A 355 -21.57 -5.65 -24.80
C GLY A 355 -21.97 -6.14 -23.42
N LEU A 356 -21.03 -6.43 -22.54
CA LEU A 356 -21.29 -6.79 -21.16
C LEU A 356 -21.77 -5.58 -20.36
N LYS A 357 -22.94 -5.68 -19.73
CA LYS A 357 -23.53 -4.59 -18.92
C LYS A 357 -22.62 -4.10 -17.79
N ILE A 358 -21.77 -4.96 -17.29
CA ILE A 358 -20.83 -4.61 -16.21
C ILE A 358 -19.83 -3.53 -16.66
N GLU A 359 -19.48 -3.46 -17.96
CA GLU A 359 -18.62 -2.41 -18.50
C GLU A 359 -19.20 -1.02 -18.26
N ASP A 360 -20.49 -0.85 -18.57
CA ASP A 360 -21.18 0.44 -18.41
C ASP A 360 -21.31 0.81 -16.93
N LEU A 361 -21.65 -0.15 -16.07
CA LEU A 361 -21.77 0.07 -14.62
C LEU A 361 -20.44 0.53 -14.01
N LEU A 362 -19.36 -0.16 -14.33
CA LEU A 362 -18.02 0.19 -13.82
C LEU A 362 -17.53 1.52 -14.42
N PHE A 363 -17.85 1.82 -15.67
CA PHE A 363 -17.47 3.09 -16.27
C PHE A 363 -18.23 4.28 -15.69
N ILE A 364 -19.51 4.10 -15.32
CA ILE A 364 -20.28 5.10 -14.58
C ILE A 364 -19.64 5.34 -13.21
N GLU A 365 -19.25 4.27 -12.52
CA GLU A 365 -18.58 4.37 -11.22
C GLU A 365 -17.25 5.12 -11.32
N LEU A 366 -16.41 4.76 -12.29
CA LEU A 366 -15.15 5.45 -12.54
C LEU A 366 -15.32 6.96 -12.76
N LYS A 367 -16.38 7.36 -13.47
CA LYS A 367 -16.67 8.78 -13.72
C LYS A 367 -17.03 9.57 -12.47
N LYS A 368 -17.56 8.95 -11.41
CA LYS A 368 -17.87 9.63 -10.15
C LYS A 368 -16.59 10.19 -9.50
N HIS A 369 -15.47 9.51 -9.65
CA HIS A 369 -14.17 9.95 -9.14
C HIS A 369 -13.48 11.02 -10.00
N ASN A 370 -14.01 11.32 -11.19
CA ASN A 370 -13.46 12.33 -12.11
C ASN A 370 -14.12 13.71 -12.00
N GLN A 371 -15.13 13.87 -11.15
CA GLN A 371 -15.94 15.10 -11.08
C GLN A 371 -15.50 16.08 -9.98
N ASN A 372 -14.37 15.82 -9.31
CA ASN A 372 -13.89 16.67 -8.20
C ASN A 372 -12.54 17.33 -8.49
#